data_30dd454840be1256636bddccba8e6699
#
_entry.id   30dd454840be1256636bddccba8e6699
#
_cell.length_a   1.000
_cell.length_b   1.000
_cell.length_c   1.000
_cell.angle_alpha   90.00
_cell.angle_beta   90.00
_cell.angle_gamma   90.00
#
_symmetry.space_group_name_H-M   'P 1'
#
loop_
_entity.id
_entity.type
_entity.pdbx_description
1 polymer ?
#
loop_
_entity_poly.entity_id
_entity_poly.type
_entity_poly.pdbx_seq_one_letter_code
_entity_poly.pdbx_strand_id
1 'polypeptide(L)'
;MEFWFSEFHTPDVKHSIRVNKQLYSKQSDYQRIDIFETPEFGRVLTLDGNVMLTERDEFIYDEMIVHVPMAVHKEAKDILVIGAGDGGVVRELTRYDRVERIDLVEMDPQVVEACRAYLPGNACRMDDRRVHIYFENALKYIRRCEEEYDLIIVDSSDPFGPSEGLFTREFYGSCFNALKEDGIMVNQQGSPFYTCLLYTSPSPRDVEES
;
A
#
# COMPACT_ATOMS: atom_id res chain seq x y z
N MET A 1 20.96 26.06 -11.13
CA MET A 1 20.11 25.14 -11.92
C MET A 1 19.07 24.58 -10.95
N GLU A 2 17.79 24.61 -11.32
CA GLU A 2 16.72 24.03 -10.50
C GLU A 2 16.35 22.66 -11.08
N PHE A 3 16.12 21.69 -10.20
CA PHE A 3 15.67 20.37 -10.59
C PHE A 3 14.21 20.19 -10.17
N TRP A 4 13.41 19.64 -11.09
CA TRP A 4 12.01 19.36 -10.89
C TRP A 4 11.72 17.91 -11.22
N PHE A 5 11.10 17.19 -10.30
CA PHE A 5 10.44 15.93 -10.57
C PHE A 5 9.05 16.23 -11.15
N SER A 6 8.62 15.48 -12.15
CA SER A 6 7.29 15.64 -12.75
C SER A 6 6.62 14.29 -12.89
N GLU A 7 5.46 14.18 -12.29
CA GLU A 7 4.55 13.06 -12.43
C GLU A 7 3.48 13.41 -13.47
N PHE A 8 3.24 12.51 -14.41
CA PHE A 8 2.26 12.70 -15.48
C PHE A 8 1.02 11.88 -15.19
N HIS A 9 -0.11 12.52 -14.92
CA HIS A 9 -1.41 11.86 -14.78
C HIS A 9 -2.04 11.55 -16.14
N THR A 10 -1.85 12.44 -17.10
CA THR A 10 -2.25 12.27 -18.50
C THR A 10 -1.18 12.90 -19.39
N PRO A 11 -1.19 12.68 -20.71
CA PRO A 11 -0.28 13.38 -21.62
C PRO A 11 -0.30 14.91 -21.48
N ASP A 12 -1.43 15.47 -21.03
CA ASP A 12 -1.68 16.92 -20.95
C ASP A 12 -1.69 17.46 -19.52
N VAL A 13 -1.63 16.59 -18.49
CA VAL A 13 -1.68 16.99 -17.07
C VAL A 13 -0.52 16.38 -16.30
N LYS A 14 0.27 17.25 -15.67
CA LYS A 14 1.37 16.85 -14.79
C LYS A 14 1.39 17.66 -13.50
N HIS A 15 1.87 17.03 -12.43
CA HIS A 15 2.33 17.70 -11.22
C HIS A 15 3.85 17.77 -11.19
N SER A 16 4.40 18.89 -10.70
CA SER A 16 5.85 19.04 -10.60
C SER A 16 6.24 19.52 -9.21
N ILE A 17 7.22 18.85 -8.64
CA ILE A 17 7.77 19.12 -7.31
C ILE A 17 9.24 19.53 -7.49
N ARG A 18 9.65 20.65 -6.86
CA ARG A 18 11.06 21.05 -6.87
C ARG A 18 11.88 20.09 -6.00
N VAL A 19 13.01 19.65 -6.51
CA VAL A 19 13.90 18.67 -5.86
C VAL A 19 15.20 19.34 -5.48
N ASN A 20 15.60 19.18 -4.22
CA ASN A 20 16.92 19.60 -3.75
C ASN A 20 17.98 18.54 -4.09
N LYS A 21 17.66 17.26 -3.87
CA LYS A 21 18.58 16.15 -4.05
C LYS A 21 17.84 14.85 -4.32
N GLN A 22 18.37 14.02 -5.21
CA GLN A 22 18.01 12.63 -5.32
C GLN A 22 18.82 11.83 -4.29
N LEU A 23 18.13 11.20 -3.34
CA LEU A 23 18.75 10.44 -2.25
C LEU A 23 18.99 8.98 -2.64
N TYR A 24 18.07 8.42 -3.42
CA TYR A 24 18.12 7.04 -3.88
C TYR A 24 17.53 6.92 -5.27
N SER A 25 18.09 6.04 -6.09
CA SER A 25 17.56 5.66 -7.40
C SER A 25 18.05 4.28 -7.76
N LYS A 26 17.13 3.36 -7.96
CA LYS A 26 17.47 1.99 -8.36
C LYS A 26 16.33 1.37 -9.16
N GLN A 27 16.70 0.60 -10.19
CA GLN A 27 15.79 -0.30 -10.88
C GLN A 27 15.84 -1.65 -10.16
N SER A 28 14.71 -2.09 -9.60
CA SER A 28 14.53 -3.45 -9.10
C SER A 28 14.08 -4.38 -10.24
N ASP A 29 13.85 -5.64 -9.92
CA ASP A 29 13.26 -6.59 -10.86
C ASP A 29 11.79 -6.28 -11.19
N TYR A 30 11.16 -5.40 -10.41
CA TYR A 30 9.72 -5.08 -10.48
C TYR A 30 9.45 -3.67 -10.97
N GLN A 31 10.21 -2.68 -10.48
CA GLN A 31 9.93 -1.27 -10.69
C GLN A 31 11.15 -0.38 -10.43
N ARG A 32 11.09 0.85 -10.90
CA ARG A 32 12.08 1.87 -10.54
C ARG A 32 11.68 2.56 -9.25
N ILE A 33 12.61 2.62 -8.29
CA ILE A 33 12.42 3.24 -6.98
C ILE A 33 13.30 4.48 -6.91
N ASP A 34 12.69 5.65 -6.75
CA ASP A 34 13.42 6.90 -6.53
C ASP A 34 12.97 7.54 -5.20
N ILE A 35 13.91 8.12 -4.46
CA ILE A 35 13.62 8.92 -3.26
C ILE A 35 14.31 10.28 -3.43
N PHE A 36 13.50 11.32 -3.32
CA PHE A 36 13.94 12.70 -3.46
C PHE A 36 13.82 13.46 -2.15
N GLU A 37 14.78 14.35 -1.88
CA GLU A 37 14.64 15.38 -0.87
C GLU A 37 14.07 16.64 -1.52
N THR A 38 12.97 17.14 -0.97
CA THR A 38 12.26 18.32 -1.47
C THR A 38 12.17 19.39 -0.39
N PRO A 39 12.11 20.69 -0.75
CA PRO A 39 12.00 21.76 0.25
C PRO A 39 10.61 21.87 0.86
N GLU A 40 9.56 21.42 0.15
CA GLU A 40 8.16 21.61 0.56
C GLU A 40 7.57 20.37 1.22
N PHE A 41 7.91 19.17 0.73
CA PHE A 41 7.26 17.93 1.13
C PHE A 41 8.16 16.99 1.93
N GLY A 42 9.39 17.41 2.29
CA GLY A 42 10.36 16.52 2.89
C GLY A 42 10.86 15.48 1.88
N ARG A 43 10.98 14.25 2.30
CA ARG A 43 11.33 13.14 1.39
C ARG A 43 10.10 12.65 0.66
N VAL A 44 10.29 12.35 -0.61
CA VAL A 44 9.23 11.87 -1.52
C VAL A 44 9.68 10.54 -2.10
N LEU A 45 8.87 9.50 -1.93
CA LEU A 45 9.04 8.20 -2.58
C LEU A 45 8.26 8.19 -3.88
N THR A 46 8.91 7.73 -4.95
CA THR A 46 8.24 7.47 -6.22
C THR A 46 8.54 6.06 -6.71
N LEU A 47 7.53 5.41 -7.29
CA LEU A 47 7.65 4.12 -7.95
C LEU A 47 7.25 4.30 -9.42
N ASP A 48 8.14 3.91 -10.34
CA ASP A 48 7.98 4.11 -11.80
C ASP A 48 7.59 5.53 -12.20
N GLY A 49 8.05 6.53 -11.43
CA GLY A 49 7.76 7.94 -11.66
C GLY A 49 6.42 8.43 -11.12
N ASN A 50 5.68 7.61 -10.38
CA ASN A 50 4.46 8.00 -9.67
C ASN A 50 4.77 8.27 -8.20
N VAL A 51 4.24 9.36 -7.65
CA VAL A 51 4.40 9.70 -6.22
C VAL A 51 3.57 8.72 -5.39
N MET A 52 4.26 8.01 -4.48
CA MET A 52 3.60 7.10 -3.54
C MET A 52 3.31 7.79 -2.22
N LEU A 53 4.30 8.50 -1.67
CA LEU A 53 4.14 9.25 -0.43
C LEU A 53 5.08 10.45 -0.35
N THR A 54 4.74 11.38 0.52
CA THR A 54 5.63 12.44 0.99
C THR A 54 5.68 12.46 2.51
N GLU A 55 6.82 12.78 3.12
CA GLU A 55 6.93 12.86 4.59
C GLU A 55 5.97 13.88 5.23
N ARG A 56 5.50 14.85 4.44
CA ARG A 56 4.63 15.91 4.92
C ARG A 56 3.20 15.46 5.19
N ASP A 57 2.66 14.57 4.37
CA ASP A 57 1.23 14.27 4.35
C ASP A 57 0.86 12.77 4.34
N GLU A 58 1.86 11.87 4.36
CA GLU A 58 1.63 10.41 4.35
C GLU A 58 0.68 9.98 5.48
N PHE A 59 0.79 10.62 6.64
CA PHE A 59 -0.01 10.28 7.82
C PHE A 59 -1.52 10.40 7.57
N ILE A 60 -1.95 11.29 6.69
CA ILE A 60 -3.39 11.45 6.35
C ILE A 60 -3.92 10.17 5.73
N TYR A 61 -3.16 9.59 4.81
CA TYR A 61 -3.51 8.34 4.15
C TYR A 61 -3.40 7.15 5.11
N ASP A 62 -2.25 7.00 5.76
CA ASP A 62 -1.96 5.86 6.65
C ASP A 62 -2.93 5.77 7.82
N GLU A 63 -3.26 6.90 8.44
CA GLU A 63 -4.26 6.96 9.50
C GLU A 63 -5.66 6.58 8.99
N MET A 64 -6.06 7.05 7.81
CA MET A 64 -7.39 6.77 7.27
C MET A 64 -7.57 5.31 6.86
N ILE A 65 -6.59 4.72 6.17
CA ILE A 65 -6.68 3.33 5.72
C ILE A 65 -6.65 2.34 6.89
N VAL A 66 -6.05 2.72 8.01
CA VAL A 66 -5.94 1.89 9.23
C VAL A 66 -7.04 2.19 10.24
N HIS A 67 -7.19 3.44 10.68
CA HIS A 67 -8.03 3.73 11.84
C HIS A 67 -9.52 3.61 11.56
N VAL A 68 -9.96 3.87 10.32
CA VAL A 68 -11.36 3.72 9.94
C VAL A 68 -11.80 2.25 10.07
N PRO A 69 -11.16 1.26 9.41
CA PRO A 69 -11.55 -0.14 9.57
C PRO A 69 -11.33 -0.66 11.00
N MET A 70 -10.26 -0.24 11.68
CA MET A 70 -10.01 -0.63 13.07
C MET A 70 -11.05 -0.08 14.06
N ALA A 71 -11.73 1.02 13.73
CA ALA A 71 -12.85 1.55 14.52
C ALA A 71 -14.15 0.78 14.24
N VAL A 72 -14.32 0.26 13.02
CA VAL A 72 -15.47 -0.57 12.63
C VAL A 72 -15.33 -1.96 13.24
N HIS A 73 -14.20 -2.64 13.03
CA HIS A 73 -13.92 -3.97 13.58
C HIS A 73 -13.09 -3.86 14.87
N LYS A 74 -13.79 -3.70 15.99
CA LYS A 74 -13.14 -3.43 17.29
C LYS A 74 -12.35 -4.60 17.87
N GLU A 75 -12.59 -5.81 17.38
CA GLU A 75 -11.93 -7.05 17.86
C GLU A 75 -10.84 -7.56 16.92
N ALA A 76 -10.52 -6.81 15.87
CA ALA A 76 -9.51 -7.21 14.90
C ALA A 76 -8.14 -7.44 15.56
N LYS A 77 -7.55 -8.63 15.33
CA LYS A 77 -6.28 -9.11 15.88
C LYS A 77 -5.31 -9.59 14.82
N ASP A 78 -5.80 -10.34 13.84
CA ASP A 78 -5.04 -10.92 12.75
C ASP A 78 -5.25 -10.09 11.49
N ILE A 79 -4.21 -9.42 11.02
CA ILE A 79 -4.31 -8.45 9.94
C ILE A 79 -3.37 -8.83 8.80
N LEU A 80 -3.90 -8.84 7.59
CA LEU A 80 -3.10 -8.93 6.38
C LEU A 80 -2.97 -7.55 5.75
N VAL A 81 -1.74 -7.18 5.41
CA VAL A 81 -1.42 -5.98 4.64
C VAL A 81 -0.77 -6.41 3.33
N ILE A 82 -1.32 -6.00 2.22
CA ILE A 82 -0.81 -6.28 0.88
C ILE A 82 -0.28 -4.98 0.28
N GLY A 83 1.00 -4.95 -0.09
CA GLY A 83 1.72 -3.73 -0.43
C GLY A 83 2.22 -3.01 0.82
N ALA A 84 2.15 -1.70 0.86
CA ALA A 84 2.59 -0.89 2.00
C ALA A 84 4.06 -1.10 2.41
N GLY A 85 4.94 -1.36 1.44
CA GLY A 85 6.36 -1.62 1.68
C GLY A 85 7.13 -0.45 2.30
N ASP A 86 6.52 0.74 2.38
CA ASP A 86 7.07 1.90 3.09
C ASP A 86 6.95 1.79 4.63
N GLY A 87 5.95 1.04 5.13
CA GLY A 87 5.75 0.74 6.55
C GLY A 87 4.79 1.66 7.30
N GLY A 88 4.20 2.65 6.66
CA GLY A 88 3.27 3.59 7.30
C GLY A 88 2.03 2.88 7.85
N VAL A 89 1.40 2.03 7.05
CA VAL A 89 0.26 1.18 7.49
C VAL A 89 0.63 0.31 8.68
N VAL A 90 1.80 -0.33 8.65
CA VAL A 90 2.31 -1.14 9.76
C VAL A 90 2.53 -0.31 11.02
N ARG A 91 3.08 0.89 10.86
CA ARG A 91 3.26 1.84 11.98
C ARG A 91 1.94 2.13 12.67
N GLU A 92 0.89 2.42 11.93
CA GLU A 92 -0.41 2.75 12.49
C GLU A 92 -1.10 1.52 13.11
N LEU A 93 -1.01 0.33 12.50
CA LEU A 93 -1.55 -0.90 13.07
C LEU A 93 -0.89 -1.28 14.40
N THR A 94 0.43 -1.09 14.52
CA THR A 94 1.16 -1.42 15.76
C THR A 94 0.79 -0.56 16.96
N ARG A 95 0.05 0.55 16.77
CA ARG A 95 -0.49 1.39 17.85
C ARG A 95 -1.64 0.70 18.63
N TYR A 96 -2.21 -0.35 18.07
CA TYR A 96 -3.29 -1.11 18.71
C TYR A 96 -2.72 -2.30 19.48
N ASP A 97 -2.81 -2.28 20.81
CA ASP A 97 -2.30 -3.36 21.67
C ASP A 97 -3.02 -4.70 21.43
N ARG A 98 -4.26 -4.64 20.95
CA ARG A 98 -5.08 -5.83 20.64
C ARG A 98 -4.63 -6.56 19.38
N VAL A 99 -3.88 -5.91 18.49
CA VAL A 99 -3.34 -6.55 17.28
C VAL A 99 -2.28 -7.56 17.70
N GLU A 100 -2.48 -8.82 17.31
CA GLU A 100 -1.62 -9.94 17.68
C GLU A 100 -0.68 -10.33 16.53
N ARG A 101 -1.16 -10.20 15.27
CA ARG A 101 -0.40 -10.56 14.06
C ARG A 101 -0.63 -9.56 12.92
N ILE A 102 0.44 -9.19 12.26
CA ILE A 102 0.44 -8.38 11.03
C ILE A 102 1.29 -9.10 10.00
N ASP A 103 0.65 -9.69 9.00
CA ASP A 103 1.33 -10.28 7.86
C ASP A 103 1.43 -9.23 6.75
N LEU A 104 2.63 -8.76 6.47
CA LEU A 104 2.91 -7.80 5.40
C LEU A 104 3.42 -8.56 4.17
N VAL A 105 2.67 -8.51 3.08
CA VAL A 105 3.04 -9.14 1.81
C VAL A 105 3.45 -8.08 0.82
N GLU A 106 4.75 -7.95 0.60
CA GLU A 106 5.35 -7.01 -0.34
C GLU A 106 6.12 -7.79 -1.41
N MET A 107 5.92 -7.42 -2.66
CA MET A 107 6.57 -8.13 -3.76
C MET A 107 8.03 -7.70 -3.96
N ASP A 108 8.33 -6.42 -3.71
CA ASP A 108 9.63 -5.84 -3.95
C ASP A 108 10.40 -5.57 -2.65
N PRO A 109 11.35 -6.45 -2.23
CA PRO A 109 12.13 -6.25 -1.02
C PRO A 109 12.96 -4.95 -1.05
N GLN A 110 13.27 -4.42 -2.23
CA GLN A 110 14.06 -3.20 -2.36
C GLN A 110 13.27 -1.95 -1.95
N VAL A 111 11.94 -1.97 -2.04
CA VAL A 111 11.09 -0.90 -1.50
C VAL A 111 11.25 -0.84 0.01
N VAL A 112 11.11 -1.97 0.70
CA VAL A 112 11.28 -2.06 2.16
C VAL A 112 12.68 -1.61 2.60
N GLU A 113 13.74 -2.07 1.91
CA GLU A 113 15.12 -1.68 2.20
C GLU A 113 15.34 -0.17 2.03
N ALA A 114 14.84 0.39 0.92
CA ALA A 114 14.95 1.82 0.64
C ALA A 114 14.19 2.66 1.68
N CYS A 115 12.99 2.26 2.06
CA CYS A 115 12.18 2.96 3.05
C CYS A 115 12.79 2.89 4.46
N ARG A 116 13.34 1.74 4.86
CA ARG A 116 14.11 1.63 6.11
C ARG A 116 15.29 2.60 6.16
N ALA A 117 16.00 2.75 5.04
CA ALA A 117 17.18 3.60 4.97
C ALA A 117 16.85 5.11 4.86
N TYR A 118 15.83 5.45 4.11
CA TYR A 118 15.57 6.84 3.73
C TYR A 118 14.24 7.41 4.26
N LEU A 119 13.31 6.60 4.71
CA LEU A 119 12.02 6.98 5.29
C LEU A 119 11.82 6.33 6.68
N PRO A 120 12.77 6.53 7.61
CA PRO A 120 12.74 5.83 8.89
C PRO A 120 11.51 6.16 9.76
N GLY A 121 10.84 7.30 9.51
CA GLY A 121 9.60 7.67 10.18
C GLY A 121 8.45 6.71 9.84
N ASN A 122 8.34 6.28 8.59
CA ASN A 122 7.36 5.32 8.12
C ASN A 122 7.73 3.89 8.54
N ALA A 123 8.98 3.48 8.26
CA ALA A 123 9.45 2.12 8.46
C ALA A 123 9.78 1.75 9.93
N CYS A 124 9.57 2.66 10.89
CA CYS A 124 10.03 2.52 12.29
C CYS A 124 9.44 1.32 13.05
N ARG A 125 8.36 0.71 12.56
CA ARG A 125 7.69 -0.41 13.23
C ARG A 125 7.74 -1.71 12.45
N MET A 126 8.46 -1.77 11.36
CA MET A 126 8.60 -3.00 10.55
C MET A 126 9.31 -4.15 11.27
N ASP A 127 10.02 -3.87 12.36
CA ASP A 127 10.68 -4.87 13.20
C ASP A 127 9.91 -5.17 14.51
N ASP A 128 8.63 -4.72 14.62
CA ASP A 128 7.76 -5.09 15.74
C ASP A 128 7.53 -6.62 15.71
N ARG A 129 7.55 -7.26 16.88
CA ARG A 129 7.45 -8.72 17.03
C ARG A 129 6.18 -9.34 16.42
N ARG A 130 5.16 -8.55 16.19
CA ARG A 130 3.87 -8.95 15.60
C ARG A 130 3.89 -8.93 14.08
N VAL A 131 4.91 -8.30 13.47
CA VAL A 131 5.03 -8.09 12.03
C VAL A 131 5.82 -9.21 11.39
N HIS A 132 5.24 -9.84 10.39
CA HIS A 132 5.86 -10.86 9.56
C HIS A 132 5.86 -10.38 8.12
N ILE A 133 7.03 -10.17 7.54
CA ILE A 133 7.18 -9.68 6.17
C ILE A 133 7.43 -10.86 5.23
N TYR A 134 6.59 -10.98 4.20
CA TYR A 134 6.69 -11.98 3.15
C TYR A 134 6.99 -11.29 1.83
N PHE A 135 8.16 -11.60 1.25
CA PHE A 135 8.53 -11.10 -0.06
C PHE A 135 8.06 -12.04 -1.16
N GLU A 136 6.79 -11.90 -1.54
CA GLU A 136 6.18 -12.76 -2.54
C GLU A 136 4.97 -12.09 -3.23
N ASN A 137 4.49 -12.73 -4.29
CA ASN A 137 3.31 -12.26 -5.01
C ASN A 137 2.03 -12.45 -4.16
N ALA A 138 1.30 -11.36 -3.94
CA ALA A 138 0.11 -11.35 -3.10
C ALA A 138 -1.01 -12.30 -3.58
N LEU A 139 -1.19 -12.49 -4.90
CA LEU A 139 -2.14 -13.47 -5.44
C LEU A 139 -1.78 -14.91 -5.05
N LYS A 140 -0.49 -15.24 -5.00
CA LYS A 140 -0.05 -16.56 -4.53
C LYS A 140 -0.22 -16.70 -3.03
N TYR A 141 0.03 -15.63 -2.30
CA TYR A 141 -0.11 -15.62 -0.85
C TYR A 141 -1.56 -15.84 -0.45
N ILE A 142 -2.46 -15.00 -0.94
CA ILE A 142 -3.87 -14.99 -0.50
C ILE A 142 -4.63 -16.29 -0.85
N ARG A 143 -4.29 -16.96 -1.97
CA ARG A 143 -4.93 -18.23 -2.38
C ARG A 143 -4.75 -19.38 -1.39
N ARG A 144 -3.78 -19.31 -0.49
CA ARG A 144 -3.53 -20.36 0.52
C ARG A 144 -4.10 -20.04 1.89
N CYS A 145 -4.65 -18.82 2.05
CA CYS A 145 -5.26 -18.38 3.29
C CYS A 145 -6.76 -18.72 3.30
N GLU A 146 -7.28 -19.19 4.42
CA GLU A 146 -8.68 -19.57 4.60
C GLU A 146 -9.10 -19.18 6.01
N GLU A 147 -10.07 -18.25 6.15
CA GLU A 147 -10.61 -17.77 7.43
C GLU A 147 -9.53 -17.34 8.46
N GLU A 148 -8.46 -16.70 8.01
CA GLU A 148 -7.31 -16.37 8.87
C GLU A 148 -7.32 -14.93 9.39
N TYR A 149 -7.94 -13.98 8.67
CA TYR A 149 -7.78 -12.56 8.94
C TYR A 149 -9.06 -11.87 9.35
N ASP A 150 -8.97 -11.01 10.37
CA ASP A 150 -10.04 -10.11 10.78
C ASP A 150 -10.11 -8.88 9.88
N LEU A 151 -8.96 -8.45 9.34
CA LEU A 151 -8.84 -7.29 8.48
C LEU A 151 -7.82 -7.56 7.38
N ILE A 152 -8.21 -7.25 6.13
CA ILE A 152 -7.29 -7.21 4.98
C ILE A 152 -7.21 -5.77 4.49
N ILE A 153 -6.01 -5.21 4.47
CA ILE A 153 -5.71 -3.90 3.90
C ILE A 153 -4.92 -4.11 2.61
N VAL A 154 -5.46 -3.63 1.49
CA VAL A 154 -4.77 -3.65 0.20
C VAL A 154 -4.32 -2.23 -0.12
N ASP A 155 -3.05 -2.00 0.06
CA ASP A 155 -2.35 -0.74 -0.20
C ASP A 155 -1.36 -0.94 -1.33
N SER A 156 -1.89 -0.99 -2.53
CA SER A 156 -1.11 -1.23 -3.76
C SER A 156 -1.06 0.02 -4.63
N SER A 157 -0.09 0.08 -5.53
CA SER A 157 -0.11 1.06 -6.62
C SER A 157 -1.34 0.87 -7.51
N ASP A 158 -1.61 1.86 -8.36
CA ASP A 158 -2.69 1.84 -9.34
C ASP A 158 -2.70 0.55 -10.19
N PRO A 159 -3.85 0.18 -10.84
CA PRO A 159 -4.06 -1.09 -11.54
C PRO A 159 -3.27 -1.22 -12.85
N PHE A 160 -1.97 -0.97 -12.79
CA PHE A 160 -1.05 -1.08 -13.91
C PHE A 160 0.16 -1.96 -13.53
N GLY A 161 0.67 -2.72 -14.50
CA GLY A 161 1.85 -3.56 -14.31
C GLY A 161 1.69 -4.62 -13.23
N PRO A 162 2.57 -4.67 -12.23
CA PRO A 162 2.56 -5.72 -11.21
C PRO A 162 1.29 -5.80 -10.37
N SER A 163 0.58 -4.68 -10.21
CA SER A 163 -0.63 -4.57 -9.38
C SER A 163 -1.92 -4.94 -10.09
N GLU A 164 -1.92 -5.10 -11.43
CA GLU A 164 -3.13 -5.38 -12.23
C GLU A 164 -3.92 -6.58 -11.68
N GLY A 165 -3.22 -7.62 -11.24
CA GLY A 165 -3.83 -8.83 -10.69
C GLY A 165 -4.65 -8.61 -9.41
N LEU A 166 -4.37 -7.54 -8.64
CA LEU A 166 -5.06 -7.21 -7.39
C LEU A 166 -6.43 -6.56 -7.61
N PHE A 167 -6.81 -6.30 -8.85
CA PHE A 167 -8.11 -5.71 -9.23
C PHE A 167 -9.02 -6.71 -9.93
N THR A 168 -8.74 -8.01 -9.80
CA THR A 168 -9.51 -9.09 -10.44
C THR A 168 -10.54 -9.68 -9.49
N ARG A 169 -11.65 -10.22 -10.06
CA ARG A 169 -12.66 -10.97 -9.29
C ARG A 169 -12.05 -12.14 -8.52
N GLU A 170 -11.04 -12.80 -9.11
CA GLU A 170 -10.34 -13.91 -8.48
C GLU A 170 -9.60 -13.46 -7.21
N PHE A 171 -8.94 -12.30 -7.26
CA PHE A 171 -8.27 -11.74 -6.08
C PHE A 171 -9.27 -11.40 -4.97
N TYR A 172 -10.35 -10.71 -5.30
CA TYR A 172 -11.40 -10.36 -4.31
C TYR A 172 -12.06 -11.62 -3.73
N GLY A 173 -12.31 -12.64 -4.55
CA GLY A 173 -12.82 -13.94 -4.08
C GLY A 173 -11.84 -14.63 -3.13
N SER A 174 -10.54 -14.57 -3.42
CA SER A 174 -9.50 -15.11 -2.52
C SER A 174 -9.42 -14.33 -1.21
N CYS A 175 -9.53 -13.00 -1.25
CA CYS A 175 -9.61 -12.17 -0.04
C CYS A 175 -10.84 -12.53 0.81
N PHE A 176 -12.00 -12.73 0.17
CA PHE A 176 -13.22 -13.15 0.86
C PHE A 176 -13.02 -14.48 1.59
N ASN A 177 -12.41 -15.47 0.95
CA ASN A 177 -12.13 -16.77 1.58
C ASN A 177 -11.09 -16.68 2.71
N ALA A 178 -10.16 -15.73 2.64
CA ALA A 178 -9.13 -15.53 3.66
C ALA A 178 -9.63 -14.73 4.88
N LEU A 179 -10.76 -14.01 4.74
CA LEU A 179 -11.41 -13.30 5.84
C LEU A 179 -12.17 -14.28 6.74
N LYS A 180 -12.13 -14.03 8.04
CA LYS A 180 -13.04 -14.64 9.01
C LYS A 180 -14.49 -14.18 8.76
N GLU A 181 -15.48 -14.81 9.39
CA GLU A 181 -16.91 -14.57 9.16
C GLU A 181 -17.33 -13.11 9.25
N ASP A 182 -16.76 -12.36 10.19
CA ASP A 182 -17.02 -10.92 10.41
C ASP A 182 -15.86 -10.03 9.91
N GLY A 183 -14.92 -10.63 9.20
CA GLY A 183 -13.74 -9.92 8.68
C GLY A 183 -14.11 -8.86 7.65
N ILE A 184 -13.30 -7.83 7.57
CA ILE A 184 -13.49 -6.72 6.62
C ILE A 184 -12.26 -6.49 5.76
N MET A 185 -12.49 -5.98 4.55
CA MET A 185 -11.44 -5.60 3.61
C MET A 185 -11.50 -4.11 3.30
N VAL A 186 -10.34 -3.49 3.23
CA VAL A 186 -10.15 -2.12 2.74
C VAL A 186 -9.17 -2.17 1.59
N ASN A 187 -9.49 -1.46 0.52
CA ASN A 187 -8.66 -1.40 -0.68
C ASN A 187 -8.42 0.05 -1.10
N GLN A 188 -7.16 0.40 -1.33
CA GLN A 188 -6.78 1.64 -1.98
C GLN A 188 -7.33 1.63 -3.41
N GLN A 189 -7.94 2.72 -3.83
CA GLN A 189 -8.46 2.92 -5.17
C GLN A 189 -7.95 4.24 -5.74
N GLY A 190 -7.81 4.32 -7.05
CA GLY A 190 -7.45 5.54 -7.73
C GLY A 190 -8.49 6.66 -7.59
N SER A 191 -8.19 7.83 -8.13
CA SER A 191 -9.12 8.97 -8.09
C SER A 191 -10.35 8.75 -8.97
N PRO A 192 -11.57 8.96 -8.43
CA PRO A 192 -12.80 8.89 -9.25
C PRO A 192 -12.85 9.92 -10.39
N PHE A 193 -12.01 10.96 -10.32
CA PHE A 193 -11.92 11.99 -11.36
C PHE A 193 -11.06 11.59 -12.55
N TYR A 194 -10.08 10.69 -12.35
CA TYR A 194 -9.12 10.31 -13.37
C TYR A 194 -9.23 8.86 -13.82
N THR A 195 -9.92 8.01 -13.04
CA THR A 195 -9.94 6.58 -13.29
C THR A 195 -11.38 6.05 -13.41
N CYS A 196 -11.83 5.84 -14.65
CA CYS A 196 -13.17 5.27 -14.92
C CYS A 196 -13.34 3.84 -14.35
N LEU A 197 -12.24 3.11 -14.15
CA LEU A 197 -12.22 1.73 -13.62
C LEU A 197 -12.79 1.61 -12.20
N LEU A 198 -12.81 2.69 -11.42
CA LEU A 198 -13.40 2.70 -10.07
C LEU A 198 -14.87 2.28 -10.04
N TYR A 199 -15.64 2.64 -11.08
CA TYR A 199 -17.05 2.28 -11.19
C TYR A 199 -17.28 0.86 -11.72
N THR A 200 -16.24 0.22 -12.21
CA THR A 200 -16.30 -1.13 -12.80
C THR A 200 -15.54 -2.17 -11.98
N SER A 201 -14.88 -1.78 -10.90
CA SER A 201 -14.26 -2.73 -9.97
C SER A 201 -15.34 -3.59 -9.30
N PRO A 202 -15.23 -4.91 -9.36
CA PRO A 202 -16.18 -5.79 -8.72
C PRO A 202 -16.15 -5.59 -7.21
N SER A 203 -17.32 -5.42 -6.59
CA SER A 203 -17.42 -5.44 -5.13
C SER A 203 -17.65 -6.88 -4.66
N PRO A 204 -17.37 -7.21 -3.38
CA PRO A 204 -17.70 -8.53 -2.84
C PRO A 204 -19.16 -8.90 -3.01
N ARG A 205 -20.09 -7.92 -3.06
CA ARG A 205 -21.53 -8.15 -3.32
C ARG A 205 -21.82 -8.56 -4.75
N ASP A 206 -21.00 -8.15 -5.72
CA ASP A 206 -21.19 -8.50 -7.13
C ASP A 206 -20.85 -9.98 -7.41
N VAL A 207 -20.21 -10.66 -6.46
CA VAL A 207 -19.83 -12.08 -6.57
C VAL A 207 -20.99 -12.99 -6.16
N GLU A 208 -21.91 -12.54 -5.29
CA GLU A 208 -23.05 -13.32 -4.79
C GLU A 208 -24.23 -13.37 -5.79
N GLU A 209 -24.30 -12.48 -6.77
CA GLU A 209 -25.44 -12.38 -7.71
C GLU A 209 -25.19 -13.03 -9.08
N SER A 210 -24.13 -13.83 -9.23
CA SER A 210 -23.78 -14.49 -10.50
C SER A 210 -23.57 -16.06 -10.33
#